data_9c0bba839e72cd508171c7b265b7b4e3
#
_entry.id   9c0bba839e72cd508171c7b265b7b4e3
#
_cell.length_a   1.000
_cell.length_b   1.000
_cell.length_c   1.000
_cell.angle_alpha   90.00
_cell.angle_beta   90.00
_cell.angle_gamma   90.00
#
_symmetry.space_group_name_H-M   'P 1'
#
loop_
_entity.id
_entity.type
_entity.pdbx_description
1 polymer ?
#
loop_
_entity_poly.entity_id
_entity_poly.type
_entity_poly.pdbx_seq_one_letter_code
_entity_poly.pdbx_strand_id
1 'polypeptide(L)'
;TTIEPKHGSTVSVYLQSRIGWKRVVLDETFKDGHALATADFLGTGGDQVVAGWRGMRPRAVPGVKLFVPLNKECTKWKTYQLSGAEIAVEDIKAGDLNGDGRPEIVVAGRQTHNLKIFWNETK
;
A
#
# COMPACT_ATOMS: atom_id res chain seq x y z
N THR A 1 -0.27 10.16 1.97
CA THR A 1 -0.08 8.87 2.69
C THR A 1 1.30 8.76 3.29
N THR A 2 1.43 8.02 4.37
CA THR A 2 2.69 7.81 5.06
C THR A 2 2.68 6.50 5.87
N ILE A 3 3.88 6.00 6.18
CA ILE A 3 4.11 4.97 7.21
C ILE A 3 4.79 5.66 8.39
N GLU A 4 4.24 5.53 9.58
CA GLU A 4 4.62 6.28 10.78
C GLU A 4 4.93 5.37 11.97
N PRO A 5 5.95 5.72 12.75
CA PRO A 5 7.12 6.50 12.36
C PRO A 5 7.91 5.81 11.26
N LYS A 6 9.02 6.36 10.83
CA LYS A 6 9.88 5.70 9.83
C LYS A 6 10.13 4.23 10.21
N HIS A 7 9.86 3.30 9.29
CA HIS A 7 9.86 1.85 9.52
C HIS A 7 8.89 1.42 10.63
N GLY A 8 7.81 2.16 10.80
CA GLY A 8 6.84 1.94 11.88
C GLY A 8 5.75 0.94 11.57
N SER A 9 4.72 1.02 12.40
CA SER A 9 3.58 0.09 12.34
C SER A 9 2.33 0.68 11.72
N THR A 10 2.26 2.00 11.56
CA THR A 10 1.03 2.70 11.22
C THR A 10 1.06 3.22 9.79
N VAL A 11 0.06 2.83 9.02
CA VAL A 11 -0.22 3.41 7.69
C VAL A 11 -1.32 4.44 7.85
N SER A 12 -1.08 5.67 7.41
CA SER A 12 -2.03 6.78 7.51
C SER A 12 -2.20 7.52 6.18
N VAL A 13 -3.37 8.11 5.99
CA VAL A 13 -3.63 9.12 4.96
C VAL A 13 -3.95 10.45 5.63
N TYR A 14 -3.53 11.53 4.99
CA TYR A 14 -3.82 12.90 5.40
C TYR A 14 -4.74 13.53 4.37
N LEU A 15 -5.95 13.85 4.79
CA LEU A 15 -6.98 14.44 3.96
C LEU A 15 -6.94 15.95 4.13
N GLN A 16 -6.71 16.66 3.03
CA GLN A 16 -6.70 18.12 3.03
C GLN A 16 -8.13 18.67 3.11
N SER A 17 -8.34 19.69 3.91
CA SER A 17 -9.57 20.45 4.01
C SER A 17 -9.27 21.94 4.02
N ARG A 18 -10.30 22.78 4.00
CA ARG A 18 -10.14 24.26 4.07
C ARG A 18 -9.50 24.73 5.37
N ILE A 19 -9.60 23.95 6.44
CA ILE A 19 -9.12 24.29 7.79
C ILE A 19 -7.87 23.52 8.21
N GLY A 20 -7.25 22.72 7.31
CA GLY A 20 -6.04 21.94 7.59
C GLY A 20 -6.12 20.49 7.15
N TRP A 21 -5.36 19.65 7.82
CA TRP A 21 -5.23 18.25 7.49
C TRP A 21 -5.91 17.35 8.53
N LYS A 22 -6.68 16.37 8.06
CA LYS A 22 -7.25 15.31 8.90
C LYS A 22 -6.49 14.02 8.68
N ARG A 23 -5.89 13.47 9.72
CA ARG A 23 -5.25 12.15 9.69
C ARG A 23 -6.29 11.06 9.82
N VAL A 24 -6.22 10.05 8.94
CA VAL A 24 -7.01 8.82 9.00
C VAL A 24 -6.04 7.65 9.03
N VAL A 25 -6.12 6.83 10.06
CA VAL A 25 -5.31 5.61 10.22
C VAL A 25 -5.96 4.49 9.42
N LEU A 26 -5.19 3.84 8.57
CA LEU A 26 -5.61 2.69 7.75
C LEU A 26 -5.27 1.36 8.42
N ASP A 27 -4.08 1.28 9.03
CA ASP A 27 -3.57 0.07 9.66
C ASP A 27 -2.52 0.42 10.73
N GLU A 28 -2.46 -0.34 11.83
CA GLU A 28 -1.47 -0.18 12.91
C GLU A 28 -0.71 -1.49 13.19
N THR A 29 -0.85 -2.48 12.30
CA THR A 29 -0.33 -3.83 12.53
C THR A 29 0.97 -4.13 11.80
N PHE A 30 1.49 -3.19 11.01
CA PHE A 30 2.72 -3.38 10.25
C PHE A 30 3.91 -3.66 11.18
N LYS A 31 4.80 -4.51 10.73
CA LYS A 31 6.06 -4.80 11.40
C LYS A 31 7.20 -4.41 10.48
N ASP A 32 7.81 -3.27 10.77
CA ASP A 32 8.83 -2.67 9.93
C ASP A 32 8.25 -2.26 8.54
N GLY A 33 7.24 -1.39 8.57
CA GLY A 33 6.60 -0.83 7.37
C GLY A 33 7.62 -0.05 6.55
N HIS A 34 7.68 -0.28 5.24
CA HIS A 34 8.82 0.21 4.48
C HIS A 34 8.47 1.04 3.24
N ALA A 35 7.52 0.60 2.45
CA ALA A 35 7.16 1.27 1.21
C ALA A 35 5.66 1.35 0.99
N LEU A 36 5.24 2.36 0.27
CA LEU A 36 3.87 2.54 -0.19
C LEU A 36 3.82 3.25 -1.55
N ALA A 37 2.72 3.05 -2.27
CA ALA A 37 2.38 3.80 -3.47
C ALA A 37 0.87 4.08 -3.50
N THR A 38 0.46 5.05 -4.31
CA THR A 38 -0.94 5.36 -4.56
C THR A 38 -1.19 5.46 -6.06
N ALA A 39 -2.32 4.96 -6.50
CA ALA A 39 -2.83 5.13 -7.86
C ALA A 39 -4.32 4.77 -7.89
N ASP A 40 -5.01 5.15 -8.94
CA ASP A 40 -6.37 4.70 -9.21
C ASP A 40 -6.36 3.29 -9.84
N PHE A 41 -6.06 2.28 -9.01
CA PHE A 41 -5.99 0.87 -9.44
C PHE A 41 -7.33 0.32 -9.91
N LEU A 42 -8.44 0.87 -9.42
CA LEU A 42 -9.78 0.36 -9.69
C LEU A 42 -10.55 1.19 -10.72
N GLY A 43 -9.95 2.25 -11.28
CA GLY A 43 -10.61 3.13 -12.25
C GLY A 43 -11.81 3.89 -11.69
N THR A 44 -11.78 4.21 -10.40
CA THR A 44 -12.92 4.86 -9.70
C THR A 44 -12.83 6.38 -9.67
N GLY A 45 -11.76 6.95 -10.21
CA GLY A 45 -11.47 8.38 -10.19
C GLY A 45 -10.89 8.86 -8.86
N GLY A 46 -10.45 7.94 -8.00
CA GLY A 46 -9.79 8.21 -6.74
C GLY A 46 -8.74 7.15 -6.41
N ASP A 47 -7.62 7.59 -5.82
CA ASP A 47 -6.51 6.71 -5.52
C ASP A 47 -6.82 5.71 -4.42
N GLN A 48 -6.34 4.49 -4.59
CA GLN A 48 -6.17 3.51 -3.53
C GLN A 48 -4.72 3.57 -3.03
N VAL A 49 -4.48 3.00 -1.86
CA VAL A 49 -3.15 2.93 -1.23
C VAL A 49 -2.68 1.49 -1.19
N VAL A 50 -1.49 1.23 -1.70
CA VAL A 50 -0.78 -0.04 -1.47
C VAL A 50 0.38 0.22 -0.53
N ALA A 51 0.54 -0.62 0.49
CA ALA A 51 1.64 -0.52 1.44
C ALA A 51 2.18 -1.89 1.82
N GLY A 52 3.49 -1.95 2.12
CA GLY A 52 4.17 -3.17 2.46
C GLY A 52 5.15 -3.04 3.62
N TRP A 53 5.48 -4.17 4.23
CA TRP A 53 6.36 -4.26 5.38
C TRP A 53 7.36 -5.41 5.24
N ARG A 54 8.48 -5.30 5.95
CA ARG A 54 9.59 -6.26 5.88
C ARG A 54 9.42 -7.47 6.78
N GLY A 55 8.81 -7.29 7.95
CA GLY A 55 8.69 -8.37 8.92
C GLY A 55 10.02 -8.81 9.54
N MET A 56 11.00 -7.91 9.70
CA MET A 56 12.39 -8.23 10.08
C MET A 56 12.59 -8.77 11.50
N ARG A 57 11.59 -8.75 12.34
CA ARG A 57 11.72 -9.26 13.71
C ARG A 57 11.50 -10.77 13.74
N PRO A 58 12.11 -11.48 14.69
CA PRO A 58 11.87 -12.91 14.82
C PRO A 58 10.37 -13.21 14.81
N ARG A 59 9.92 -14.05 13.85
CA ARG A 59 8.52 -14.45 13.64
C ARG A 59 7.56 -13.40 13.05
N ALA A 60 8.04 -12.24 12.61
CA ALA A 60 7.16 -11.31 11.90
C ALA A 60 7.12 -11.69 10.40
N VAL A 61 5.94 -11.98 9.91
CA VAL A 61 5.70 -12.31 8.50
C VAL A 61 5.60 -11.01 7.71
N PRO A 62 6.37 -10.82 6.62
CA PRO A 62 6.23 -9.66 5.74
C PRO A 62 4.92 -9.71 4.94
N GLY A 63 4.62 -8.66 4.19
CA GLY A 63 3.48 -8.68 3.30
C GLY A 63 3.16 -7.35 2.64
N VAL A 64 2.11 -7.39 1.82
CA VAL A 64 1.58 -6.25 1.08
C VAL A 64 0.07 -6.18 1.27
N LYS A 65 -0.44 -5.00 1.57
CA LYS A 65 -1.89 -4.72 1.68
C LYS A 65 -2.31 -3.63 0.71
N LEU A 66 -3.52 -3.76 0.19
CA LEU A 66 -4.22 -2.72 -0.57
C LEU A 66 -5.35 -2.16 0.30
N PHE A 67 -5.45 -0.84 0.36
CA PHE A 67 -6.48 -0.11 1.07
C PHE A 67 -7.35 0.64 0.06
N VAL A 68 -8.65 0.38 0.10
CA VAL A 68 -9.65 0.92 -0.83
C VAL A 68 -10.60 1.83 -0.06
N PRO A 69 -10.75 3.11 -0.45
CA PRO A 69 -11.72 3.99 0.18
C PRO A 69 -13.14 3.53 -0.12
N LEU A 70 -13.99 3.51 0.89
CA LEU A 70 -15.41 3.11 0.78
C LEU A 70 -16.35 4.30 0.62
N ASN A 71 -15.86 5.52 0.79
CA ASN A 71 -16.65 6.74 0.64
C ASN A 71 -15.78 7.86 0.03
N LYS A 72 -16.45 8.82 -0.60
CA LYS A 72 -15.79 9.97 -1.28
C LYS A 72 -14.94 10.83 -0.35
N GLU A 73 -15.31 10.89 0.92
CA GLU A 73 -14.56 11.64 1.96
C GLU A 73 -13.31 10.90 2.42
N CYS A 74 -13.04 9.69 1.92
CA CYS A 74 -11.90 8.83 2.29
C CYS A 74 -11.74 8.64 3.81
N THR A 75 -12.86 8.57 4.54
CA THR A 75 -12.86 8.39 5.99
C THR A 75 -13.12 6.94 6.41
N LYS A 76 -13.58 6.10 5.48
CA LYS A 76 -13.82 4.67 5.66
C LYS A 76 -13.06 3.90 4.59
N TRP A 77 -12.36 2.83 5.01
CA TRP A 77 -11.48 2.06 4.15
C TRP A 77 -11.70 0.57 4.32
N LYS A 78 -11.51 -0.17 3.24
CA LYS A 78 -11.46 -1.63 3.24
C LYS A 78 -10.05 -2.08 2.93
N THR A 79 -9.58 -3.10 3.65
CA THR A 79 -8.24 -3.64 3.51
C THR A 79 -8.27 -5.01 2.84
N TYR A 80 -7.35 -5.21 1.90
CA TYR A 80 -7.13 -6.48 1.22
C TYR A 80 -5.68 -6.90 1.39
N GLN A 81 -5.45 -8.18 1.75
CA GLN A 81 -4.12 -8.77 1.76
C GLN A 81 -3.77 -9.18 0.32
N LEU A 82 -2.71 -8.61 -0.25
CA LEU A 82 -2.23 -8.96 -1.60
C LEU A 82 -1.16 -10.02 -1.56
N SER A 83 -0.29 -10.02 -0.55
CA SER A 83 0.85 -10.91 -0.44
C SER A 83 1.21 -11.14 1.03
N GLY A 84 1.78 -12.30 1.32
CA GLY A 84 2.27 -12.71 2.64
C GLY A 84 3.79 -12.86 2.66
N ALA A 85 4.26 -13.98 3.23
CA ALA A 85 5.67 -14.24 3.53
C ALA A 85 6.62 -14.28 2.33
N GLU A 86 6.10 -14.31 1.12
CA GLU A 86 6.88 -14.48 -0.10
C GLU A 86 7.64 -13.21 -0.53
N ILE A 87 7.37 -12.05 0.10
CA ILE A 87 8.10 -10.83 -0.22
C ILE A 87 8.26 -9.90 0.99
N ALA A 88 9.52 -9.68 1.38
CA ALA A 88 9.90 -8.70 2.41
C ALA A 88 10.14 -7.35 1.74
N VAL A 89 9.15 -6.47 1.83
CA VAL A 89 9.05 -5.27 1.00
C VAL A 89 10.15 -4.26 1.28
N GLU A 90 10.88 -3.87 0.23
CA GLU A 90 11.88 -2.78 0.24
C GLU A 90 11.37 -1.55 -0.50
N ASP A 91 10.75 -1.74 -1.67
CA ASP A 91 10.14 -0.64 -2.44
C ASP A 91 8.87 -1.10 -3.13
N ILE A 92 7.97 -0.14 -3.37
CA ILE A 92 6.72 -0.33 -4.12
C ILE A 92 6.58 0.81 -5.12
N LYS A 93 6.22 0.46 -6.36
CA LYS A 93 5.87 1.41 -7.40
C LYS A 93 4.55 1.00 -8.04
N ALA A 94 3.82 2.00 -8.51
CA ALA A 94 2.63 1.81 -9.35
C ALA A 94 2.88 2.40 -10.73
N GLY A 95 2.42 1.74 -11.78
CA GLY A 95 2.54 2.20 -13.15
C GLY A 95 1.91 1.25 -14.13
N ASP A 96 1.43 1.77 -15.25
CA ASP A 96 0.88 0.99 -16.36
C ASP A 96 2.04 0.35 -17.14
N LEU A 97 2.25 -0.95 -16.96
CA LEU A 97 3.36 -1.69 -17.55
C LEU A 97 2.99 -2.31 -18.91
N ASN A 98 1.73 -2.56 -19.15
CA ASN A 98 1.24 -3.24 -20.36
C ASN A 98 0.55 -2.29 -21.36
N GLY A 99 0.35 -1.01 -21.00
CA GLY A 99 -0.25 0.02 -21.84
C GLY A 99 -1.78 -0.06 -21.93
N ASP A 100 -2.44 -0.70 -20.96
CA ASP A 100 -3.90 -0.84 -20.97
C ASP A 100 -4.63 0.26 -20.19
N GLY A 101 -3.89 1.21 -19.63
CA GLY A 101 -4.39 2.35 -18.88
C GLY A 101 -4.68 2.05 -17.41
N ARG A 102 -4.35 0.85 -16.93
CA ARG A 102 -4.54 0.42 -15.54
C ARG A 102 -3.18 0.19 -14.88
N PRO A 103 -2.90 0.86 -13.75
CA PRO A 103 -1.60 0.69 -13.12
C PRO A 103 -1.46 -0.68 -12.46
N GLU A 104 -0.33 -1.34 -12.69
CA GLU A 104 0.17 -2.48 -11.94
C GLU A 104 0.85 -2.03 -10.65
N ILE A 105 1.05 -3.00 -9.74
CA ILE A 105 1.85 -2.83 -8.53
C ILE A 105 3.13 -3.64 -8.68
N VAL A 106 4.28 -2.97 -8.62
CA VAL A 106 5.60 -3.59 -8.62
C VAL A 106 6.19 -3.52 -7.23
N VAL A 107 6.58 -4.65 -6.67
CA VAL A 107 7.14 -4.77 -5.32
C VAL A 107 8.51 -5.40 -5.39
N ALA A 108 9.51 -4.72 -4.82
CA ALA A 108 10.86 -5.25 -4.65
C ALA A 108 11.06 -5.76 -3.23
N GLY A 109 11.55 -6.99 -3.10
CA GLY A 109 11.88 -7.64 -1.83
C GLY A 109 13.38 -7.79 -1.64
N ARG A 110 13.99 -7.02 -0.73
CA ARG A 110 15.43 -7.08 -0.48
C ARG A 110 15.86 -8.39 0.17
N GLN A 111 15.23 -8.78 1.27
CA GLN A 111 15.61 -9.98 2.02
C GLN A 111 15.14 -11.28 1.38
N THR A 112 14.06 -11.19 0.62
CA THR A 112 13.53 -12.32 -0.15
C THR A 112 14.19 -12.43 -1.54
N HIS A 113 15.05 -11.47 -1.91
CA HIS A 113 15.79 -11.41 -3.18
C HIS A 113 14.91 -11.63 -4.40
N ASN A 114 13.74 -10.98 -4.43
CA ASN A 114 12.77 -11.13 -5.50
C ASN A 114 12.10 -9.82 -5.88
N LEU A 115 11.44 -9.85 -7.02
CA LEU A 115 10.54 -8.81 -7.49
C LEU A 115 9.21 -9.47 -7.83
N LYS A 116 8.12 -8.84 -7.44
CA LYS A 116 6.77 -9.31 -7.68
C LYS A 116 5.95 -8.26 -8.40
N ILE A 117 5.23 -8.65 -9.44
CA ILE A 117 4.28 -7.79 -10.15
C ILE A 117 2.88 -8.32 -9.87
N PHE A 118 2.01 -7.45 -9.39
CA PHE A 118 0.58 -7.71 -9.30
C PHE A 118 -0.07 -7.07 -10.53
N TRP A 119 -0.43 -7.92 -11.49
CA TRP A 119 -1.13 -7.50 -12.70
C TRP A 119 -2.54 -7.05 -12.37
N ASN A 120 -2.95 -5.92 -12.94
CA ASN A 120 -4.27 -5.35 -12.72
C ASN A 120 -5.26 -5.87 -13.77
N GLU A 121 -6.03 -6.86 -13.40
CA GLU A 121 -7.06 -7.48 -14.25
C GLU A 121 -8.47 -6.94 -13.97
N THR A 122 -8.60 -5.77 -13.34
CA THR A 122 -9.93 -5.15 -13.11
C THR A 122 -10.61 -4.82 -14.43
N LYS A 123 -11.90 -5.08 -14.52
CA LYS A 123 -12.71 -4.85 -15.75
C LYS A 123 -13.46 -3.54 -15.65
#